data_9bc8d9175212455a2de662433d2e78cc
#
_entry.id   9bc8d9175212455a2de662433d2e78cc
#
_cell.length_a   1.000
_cell.length_b   1.000
_cell.length_c   1.000
_cell.angle_alpha   90.00
_cell.angle_beta   90.00
_cell.angle_gamma   90.00
#
_symmetry.space_group_name_H-M   'P 1'
#
loop_
_entity.id
_entity.type
_entity.pdbx_description
1 polymer ?
#
loop_
_entity_poly.entity_id
_entity_poly.type
_entity_poly.pdbx_seq_one_letter_code
_entity_poly.pdbx_strand_id
1 'polypeptide(L)'
;TILAIDYGFPRGEYYHPQRATGTLMGHYRHRAHADPLLWPGLSDLTAHVDFTAIAEAGVRAGLSVAGFATQAHFLLETGIEQELARLIKAAP
;
A
#
# COMPACT_ATOMS: atom_id res chain seq x y z
N THR A 1 12.61 9.62 11.18
CA THR A 1 12.32 8.82 9.97
C THR A 1 10.94 8.21 10.05
N ILE A 2 10.19 8.27 8.97
CA ILE A 2 8.87 7.66 8.87
C ILE A 2 8.92 6.66 7.71
N LEU A 3 8.49 5.43 7.96
CA LEU A 3 8.27 4.41 6.95
C LEU A 3 6.78 4.10 6.92
N ALA A 4 6.13 4.33 5.77
CA ALA A 4 4.73 4.00 5.59
C ALA A 4 4.60 2.86 4.58
N ILE A 5 3.82 1.85 4.93
CA ILE A 5 3.58 0.67 4.08
C ILE A 5 2.07 0.56 3.88
N ASP A 6 1.64 0.69 2.64
CA ASP A 6 0.21 0.63 2.34
C ASP A 6 0.00 0.27 0.86
N TYR A 7 -1.24 0.01 0.52
CA TYR A 7 -1.64 -0.26 -0.86
C TYR A 7 -2.02 1.04 -1.55
N GLY A 8 -1.40 1.32 -2.69
CA GLY A 8 -1.71 2.55 -3.40
C GLY A 8 -0.94 2.71 -4.70
N PHE A 9 -1.06 3.88 -5.26
CA PHE A 9 -0.50 4.22 -6.56
C PHE A 9 0.05 5.64 -6.56
N PRO A 10 1.04 5.95 -7.42
CA PRO A 10 1.31 7.33 -7.79
C PRO A 10 0.07 7.96 -8.44
N ARG A 11 -0.02 9.29 -8.43
CA ARG A 11 -1.22 10.01 -8.88
C ARG A 11 -1.68 9.63 -10.28
N GLY A 12 -0.75 9.44 -11.23
CA GLY A 12 -1.10 9.07 -12.59
C GLY A 12 -1.84 7.74 -12.70
N GLU A 13 -1.48 6.75 -11.88
CA GLU A 13 -2.15 5.46 -11.83
C GLU A 13 -3.41 5.51 -10.96
N TYR A 14 -3.39 6.27 -9.87
CA TYR A 14 -4.53 6.43 -8.98
C TYR A 14 -5.74 6.99 -9.74
N TYR A 15 -5.51 7.96 -10.62
CA TYR A 15 -6.54 8.58 -11.45
C TYR A 15 -6.57 8.02 -12.87
N HIS A 16 -6.20 6.77 -13.05
CA HIS A 16 -6.25 6.12 -14.37
C HIS A 16 -7.67 6.16 -14.94
N PRO A 17 -7.84 6.42 -16.26
CA PRO A 17 -9.17 6.49 -16.88
C PRO A 17 -10.06 5.27 -16.67
N GLN A 18 -9.46 4.08 -16.55
CA GLN A 18 -10.20 2.84 -16.29
C GLN A 18 -10.65 2.69 -14.82
N ARG A 19 -10.27 3.62 -13.95
CA ARG A 19 -10.60 3.61 -12.52
C ARG A 19 -11.66 4.68 -12.22
N ALA A 20 -12.77 4.64 -12.96
CA ALA A 20 -13.80 5.69 -12.92
C ALA A 20 -14.55 5.77 -11.59
N THR A 21 -14.60 4.68 -10.81
CA THR A 21 -15.32 4.61 -9.54
C THR A 21 -14.41 4.72 -8.32
N GLY A 22 -13.12 5.01 -8.51
CA GLY A 22 -12.15 5.08 -7.43
C GLY A 22 -11.71 3.71 -6.92
N THR A 23 -11.13 3.69 -5.73
CA THR A 23 -10.52 2.47 -5.16
C THR A 23 -11.20 1.97 -3.89
N LEU A 24 -12.27 2.64 -3.43
CA LEU A 24 -12.98 2.23 -2.22
C LEU A 24 -13.69 0.90 -2.46
N MET A 25 -13.39 -0.08 -1.63
CA MET A 25 -13.95 -1.43 -1.73
C MET A 25 -14.34 -1.93 -0.35
N GLY A 26 -15.41 -2.76 -0.31
CA GLY A 26 -15.76 -3.52 0.86
C GLY A 26 -15.36 -5.00 0.70
N HIS A 27 -15.07 -5.66 1.81
CA HIS A 27 -14.73 -7.08 1.84
C HIS A 27 -15.52 -7.76 2.95
N TYR A 28 -16.28 -8.79 2.58
CA TYR A 28 -17.08 -9.58 3.53
C TYR A 28 -17.01 -11.06 3.14
N ARG A 29 -16.59 -11.89 4.08
CA ARG A 29 -16.45 -13.34 3.91
C ARG A 29 -15.68 -13.69 2.63
N HIS A 30 -14.52 -13.05 2.44
CA HIS A 30 -13.62 -13.22 1.29
C HIS A 30 -14.22 -12.80 -0.06
N ARG A 31 -15.30 -12.00 -0.05
CA ARG A 31 -15.88 -11.43 -1.27
C ARG A 31 -15.73 -9.92 -1.27
N ALA A 32 -15.17 -9.39 -2.35
CA ALA A 32 -15.05 -7.96 -2.56
C ALA A 32 -16.34 -7.40 -3.17
N HIS A 33 -16.71 -6.18 -2.78
CA HIS A 33 -17.84 -5.45 -3.36
C HIS A 33 -17.56 -3.95 -3.39
N ALA A 34 -18.28 -3.23 -4.24
CA ALA A 34 -18.06 -1.79 -4.46
C ALA A 34 -19.03 -0.90 -3.68
N ASP A 35 -19.93 -1.48 -2.88
CA ASP A 35 -20.91 -0.72 -2.09
C ASP A 35 -20.45 -0.57 -0.64
N PRO A 36 -19.95 0.63 -0.23
CA PRO A 36 -19.45 0.83 1.13
C PRO A 36 -20.55 0.76 2.19
N LEU A 37 -21.81 0.84 1.80
CA LEU A 37 -22.95 0.77 2.72
C LEU A 37 -23.52 -0.64 2.86
N LEU A 38 -22.98 -1.60 2.13
CA LEU A 38 -23.41 -3.00 2.22
C LEU A 38 -22.82 -3.64 3.48
N TRP A 39 -23.68 -4.23 4.29
CA TRP A 39 -23.33 -4.85 5.57
C TRP A 39 -22.48 -3.95 6.47
N PRO A 40 -23.00 -2.77 6.89
CA PRO A 40 -22.24 -1.87 7.75
C PRO A 40 -21.82 -2.55 9.06
N GLY A 41 -20.59 -2.37 9.46
CA GLY A 41 -20.03 -2.97 10.66
C GLY A 41 -19.56 -4.42 10.50
N LEU A 42 -19.89 -5.09 9.40
CA LEU A 42 -19.46 -6.46 9.08
C LEU A 42 -18.44 -6.52 7.96
N SER A 43 -18.45 -5.55 7.04
CA SER A 43 -17.51 -5.45 5.93
C SER A 43 -16.28 -4.66 6.31
N ASP A 44 -15.11 -5.12 5.88
CA ASP A 44 -13.91 -4.30 5.87
C ASP A 44 -13.99 -3.32 4.70
N LEU A 45 -13.73 -2.04 4.96
CA LEU A 45 -13.64 -1.03 3.92
C LEU A 45 -12.17 -0.72 3.65
N THR A 46 -11.77 -0.82 2.40
CA THR A 46 -10.39 -0.56 1.97
C THR A 46 -10.38 0.42 0.80
N ALA A 47 -9.32 1.21 0.71
CA ALA A 47 -9.06 2.09 -0.42
C ALA A 47 -7.56 2.11 -0.67
N HIS A 48 -7.17 2.41 -1.90
CA HIS A 48 -5.75 2.62 -2.21
C HIS A 48 -5.35 4.05 -1.88
N VAL A 49 -4.08 4.24 -1.57
CA VAL A 49 -3.51 5.55 -1.24
C VAL A 49 -3.00 6.23 -2.51
N ASP A 50 -3.21 7.53 -2.64
CA ASP A 50 -2.50 8.37 -3.60
C ASP A 50 -1.16 8.77 -2.97
N PHE A 51 -0.11 8.04 -3.29
CA PHE A 51 1.21 8.28 -2.71
C PHE A 51 1.83 9.61 -3.13
N THR A 52 1.45 10.15 -4.28
CA THR A 52 1.91 11.50 -4.67
C THR A 52 1.37 12.54 -3.70
N ALA A 53 0.10 12.44 -3.29
CA ALA A 53 -0.48 13.35 -2.29
C ALA A 53 0.21 13.23 -0.94
N ILE A 54 0.55 12.02 -0.51
CA ILE A 54 1.28 11.78 0.74
C ILE A 54 2.67 12.42 0.69
N ALA A 55 3.40 12.24 -0.41
CA ALA A 55 4.72 12.83 -0.60
C ALA A 55 4.66 14.35 -0.58
N GLU A 56 3.69 14.95 -1.29
CA GLU A 56 3.50 16.39 -1.31
C GLU A 56 3.17 16.95 0.08
N ALA A 57 2.29 16.28 0.82
CA ALA A 57 1.95 16.68 2.18
C ALA A 57 3.16 16.61 3.11
N GLY A 58 3.98 15.58 2.99
CA GLY A 58 5.21 15.44 3.76
C GLY A 58 6.19 16.56 3.48
N VAL A 59 6.42 16.88 2.21
CA VAL A 59 7.32 17.96 1.81
C VAL A 59 6.82 19.32 2.35
N ARG A 60 5.54 19.59 2.25
CA ARG A 60 4.95 20.82 2.81
C ARG A 60 5.11 20.90 4.33
N ALA A 61 5.13 19.77 5.02
CA ALA A 61 5.34 19.71 6.46
C ALA A 61 6.81 19.76 6.89
N GLY A 62 7.74 19.90 5.94
CA GLY A 62 9.17 20.01 6.23
C GLY A 62 9.93 18.68 6.16
N LEU A 63 9.30 17.61 5.70
CA LEU A 63 9.96 16.33 5.50
C LEU A 63 10.57 16.24 4.11
N SER A 64 11.51 15.35 3.92
CA SER A 64 12.03 15.00 2.60
C SER A 64 11.66 13.55 2.27
N VAL A 65 11.40 13.29 0.99
CA VAL A 65 11.11 11.93 0.52
C VAL A 65 12.42 11.19 0.35
N ALA A 66 12.71 10.23 1.23
CA ALA A 66 13.92 9.44 1.17
C ALA A 66 13.83 8.33 0.12
N GLY A 67 12.63 7.83 -0.18
CA GLY A 67 12.44 6.80 -1.19
C GLY A 67 10.98 6.45 -1.36
N PHE A 68 10.68 5.85 -2.52
CA PHE A 68 9.39 5.25 -2.84
C PHE A 68 9.65 4.01 -3.68
N ALA A 69 9.09 2.88 -3.26
CA ALA A 69 9.33 1.62 -3.93
C ALA A 69 8.16 0.66 -3.72
N THR A 70 8.05 -0.35 -4.57
CA THR A 70 7.16 -1.48 -4.30
C THR A 70 7.66 -2.25 -3.09
N GLN A 71 6.77 -3.00 -2.45
CA GLN A 71 7.17 -3.86 -1.32
C GLN A 71 8.25 -4.87 -1.73
N ALA A 72 8.10 -5.48 -2.91
CA ALA A 72 9.08 -6.44 -3.39
C ALA A 72 10.46 -5.81 -3.57
N HIS A 73 10.53 -4.65 -4.21
CA HIS A 73 11.79 -3.95 -4.45
C HIS A 73 12.44 -3.52 -3.13
N PHE A 74 11.66 -2.97 -2.21
CA PHE A 74 12.14 -2.59 -0.88
C PHE A 74 12.74 -3.80 -0.14
N LEU A 75 12.04 -4.93 -0.14
CA LEU A 75 12.50 -6.13 0.57
C LEU A 75 13.78 -6.70 -0.06
N LEU A 76 13.87 -6.69 -1.39
CA LEU A 76 15.09 -7.15 -2.07
C LEU A 76 16.29 -6.25 -1.78
N GLU A 77 16.11 -4.95 -1.80
CA GLU A 77 17.18 -4.00 -1.51
C GLU A 77 17.61 -4.00 -0.05
N THR A 78 16.70 -4.30 0.88
CA THR A 78 17.02 -4.30 2.31
C THR A 78 17.45 -5.65 2.87
N GLY A 79 17.57 -6.68 2.03
CA GLY A 79 18.27 -7.90 2.39
C GLY A 79 17.41 -9.10 2.72
N ILE A 80 16.19 -9.22 2.13
CA ILE A 80 15.31 -10.36 2.40
C ILE A 80 15.96 -11.69 2.00
N GLU A 81 16.75 -11.72 0.92
CA GLU A 81 17.41 -12.94 0.47
C GLU A 81 18.48 -13.41 1.46
N GLN A 82 19.25 -12.47 1.99
CA GLN A 82 20.27 -12.77 2.99
C GLN A 82 19.64 -13.25 4.30
N GLU A 83 18.53 -12.62 4.70
CA GLU A 83 17.80 -13.03 5.90
C GLU A 83 17.18 -14.42 5.75
N LEU A 84 16.62 -14.72 4.59
CA LEU A 84 16.10 -16.04 4.30
C LEU A 84 17.20 -17.11 4.36
N ALA A 85 18.34 -16.84 3.73
CA ALA A 85 19.48 -17.75 3.77
C ALA A 85 19.97 -17.98 5.21
N ARG A 86 20.02 -16.94 6.02
CA ARG A 86 20.40 -17.04 7.44
C ARG A 86 19.43 -17.94 8.21
N LEU A 87 18.13 -17.76 8.00
CA LEU A 87 17.10 -18.55 8.67
C LEU A 87 17.12 -20.03 8.24
N ILE A 88 17.36 -20.31 6.96
CA ILE A 88 17.49 -21.68 6.45
C ILE A 88 18.70 -22.37 7.10
N LYS A 89 19.82 -21.70 7.20
CA LYS A 89 21.02 -22.23 7.87
C LYS A 89 20.80 -22.52 9.34
N ALA A 90 20.00 -21.70 10.02
CA ALA A 90 19.72 -21.84 11.46
C ALA A 90 18.62 -22.88 11.73
N ALA A 91 17.86 -23.30 10.73
CA ALA A 91 16.77 -24.27 10.90
C ALA A 91 17.28 -25.66 11.19
N PRO A 92 16.64 -26.42 12.10
CA PRO A 92 17.03 -27.79 12.41
C PRO A 92 16.75 -28.74 11.25
#